data_d556b999c8ac16230de0a314dd176aed
#
_entry.id   d556b999c8ac16230de0a314dd176aed
#
_cell.length_a   1.000
_cell.length_b   1.000
_cell.length_c   1.000
_cell.angle_alpha   90.00
_cell.angle_beta   90.00
_cell.angle_gamma   90.00
#
_symmetry.space_group_name_H-M   'P 1'
#
loop_
_entity.id
_entity.type
_entity.pdbx_description
1 polymer ?
#
loop_
_entity_poly.entity_id
_entity_poly.type
_entity_poly.pdbx_seq_one_letter_code
_entity_poly.pdbx_strand_id
1 'polypeptide(L)'
;MFYFDKENPNVCFMDCRELEDTLCDGRKLKIKPDIVADFRNIPFDDNMFSMVVFDPPHLLKVGEKSWLAKKYGKLSDTWPQDLKQGFDECMRVLKPCGTLIFKWNEQQIKLSEVLKCFSSKPIFGNKKADTHWIVFMKVGDLK
;
A
#
# COMPACT_ATOMS: atom_id res chain seq x y z
N MET A 1 -1.06 5.58 12.21
CA MET A 1 -0.12 4.78 11.43
C MET A 1 0.22 3.54 12.24
N PHE A 2 0.36 2.38 11.62
CA PHE A 2 0.47 1.08 12.30
C PHE A 2 1.92 0.59 12.47
N TYR A 3 2.91 1.32 11.98
CA TYR A 3 4.32 1.00 12.21
C TYR A 3 4.76 1.44 13.61
N PHE A 4 5.33 0.52 14.37
CA PHE A 4 5.88 0.77 15.70
C PHE A 4 7.30 1.34 15.63
N ASP A 5 8.12 0.84 14.72
CA ASP A 5 9.50 1.24 14.51
C ASP A 5 9.67 1.79 13.09
N LYS A 6 9.70 3.12 13.00
CA LYS A 6 9.81 3.84 11.72
C LYS A 6 11.26 4.10 11.30
N GLU A 7 12.20 3.77 12.16
CA GLU A 7 13.64 3.96 11.91
C GLU A 7 14.37 2.62 11.80
N ASN A 8 13.60 1.54 11.61
CA ASN A 8 14.17 0.20 11.49
C ASN A 8 15.07 0.10 10.27
N PRO A 9 16.37 -0.23 10.44
CA PRO A 9 17.31 -0.28 9.32
C PRO A 9 17.06 -1.41 8.32
N ASN A 10 16.19 -2.36 8.67
CA ASN A 10 15.79 -3.46 7.79
C ASN A 10 14.50 -3.18 7.00
N VAL A 11 13.91 -2.00 7.17
CA VAL A 11 12.66 -1.59 6.51
C VAL A 11 12.91 -0.34 5.68
N CYS A 12 12.51 -0.38 4.42
CA CYS A 12 12.51 0.78 3.54
C CYS A 12 11.08 1.30 3.38
N PHE A 13 10.85 2.54 3.77
CA PHE A 13 9.56 3.21 3.64
C PHE A 13 9.51 4.01 2.35
N MET A 14 8.50 3.75 1.53
CA MET A 14 8.26 4.43 0.26
C MET A 14 6.90 5.10 0.25
N ASP A 15 6.85 6.34 -0.21
CA ASP A 15 5.61 7.08 -0.50
C ASP A 15 5.86 7.95 -1.74
N CYS A 16 4.83 8.25 -2.51
CA CYS A 16 4.96 9.17 -3.65
C CYS A 16 5.03 10.63 -3.22
N ARG A 17 4.91 10.91 -1.91
CA ARG A 17 4.86 12.26 -1.35
C ARG A 17 5.94 12.45 -0.31
N GLU A 18 6.54 13.61 -0.33
CA GLU A 18 7.30 14.16 0.79
C GLU A 18 6.66 15.50 1.14
N LEU A 19 6.12 15.62 2.36
CA LEU A 19 5.49 16.87 2.78
C LEU A 19 5.53 17.07 4.30
N GLU A 20 5.52 18.34 4.69
CA GLU A 20 5.30 18.77 6.06
C GLU A 20 4.18 19.81 6.04
N ASP A 21 3.11 19.59 6.80
CA ASP A 21 1.93 20.47 6.84
C ASP A 21 1.33 20.48 8.26
N THR A 22 0.50 21.47 8.53
CA THR A 22 -0.28 21.54 9.75
C THR A 22 -1.73 21.24 9.42
N LEU A 23 -2.31 20.24 10.09
CA LEU A 23 -3.70 19.87 9.92
C LEU A 23 -4.63 20.93 10.54
N CYS A 24 -5.89 20.93 10.13
CA CYS A 24 -6.91 21.88 10.62
C CYS A 24 -7.12 21.82 12.14
N ASP A 25 -6.76 20.73 12.80
CA ASP A 25 -6.80 20.54 14.25
C ASP A 25 -5.50 20.94 14.97
N GLY A 26 -4.53 21.55 14.26
CA GLY A 26 -3.24 21.99 14.78
C GLY A 26 -2.16 20.90 14.85
N ARG A 27 -2.47 19.65 14.56
CA ARG A 27 -1.47 18.58 14.51
C ARG A 27 -0.54 18.73 13.31
N LYS A 28 0.75 18.50 13.52
CA LYS A 28 1.72 18.47 12.44
C LYS A 28 1.62 17.14 11.68
N LEU A 29 1.50 17.22 10.38
CA LEU A 29 1.63 16.08 9.47
C LEU A 29 2.99 16.12 8.79
N LYS A 30 3.79 15.10 9.00
CA LYS A 30 5.07 14.93 8.34
C LYS A 30 5.09 13.59 7.63
N ILE A 31 5.29 13.64 6.31
CA ILE A 31 5.53 12.47 5.47
C ILE A 31 6.96 12.61 4.95
N LYS A 32 7.85 11.78 5.45
CA LYS A 32 9.26 11.71 5.04
C LYS A 32 9.65 10.25 4.85
N PRO A 33 9.38 9.69 3.66
CA PRO A 33 9.78 8.32 3.35
C PRO A 33 11.31 8.25 3.13
N ASP A 34 11.85 7.04 3.16
CA ASP A 34 13.23 6.78 2.75
C ASP A 34 13.41 6.99 1.25
N ILE A 35 12.36 6.64 0.49
CA ILE A 35 12.32 6.79 -0.97
C ILE A 35 11.01 7.43 -1.39
N VAL A 36 11.10 8.48 -2.21
CA VAL A 36 9.96 9.11 -2.87
C VAL A 36 9.78 8.45 -4.23
N ALA A 37 8.74 7.62 -4.36
CA ALA A 37 8.43 6.93 -5.61
C ALA A 37 6.96 6.51 -5.67
N ASP A 38 6.50 6.24 -6.88
CA ASP A 38 5.16 5.75 -7.16
C ASP A 38 5.12 4.22 -7.06
N PHE A 39 4.13 3.66 -6.37
CA PHE A 39 3.98 2.21 -6.22
C PHE A 39 3.74 1.49 -7.55
N ARG A 40 3.33 2.21 -8.59
CA ARG A 40 3.16 1.66 -9.95
C ARG A 40 4.48 1.45 -10.67
N ASN A 41 5.56 1.99 -10.14
CA ASN A 41 6.92 1.84 -10.67
C ASN A 41 7.93 1.86 -9.52
N ILE A 42 8.04 0.76 -8.82
CA ILE A 42 8.90 0.62 -7.63
C ILE A 42 10.37 0.57 -8.08
N PRO A 43 11.24 1.51 -7.58
CA PRO A 43 12.60 1.68 -8.07
C PRO A 43 13.59 0.68 -7.46
N PHE A 44 13.21 -0.59 -7.47
CA PHE A 44 14.05 -1.70 -7.00
C PHE A 44 14.05 -2.83 -8.02
N ASP A 45 15.10 -3.64 -7.99
CA ASP A 45 15.23 -4.81 -8.83
C ASP A 45 14.23 -5.92 -8.46
N ASP A 46 14.06 -6.88 -9.36
CA ASP A 46 13.25 -8.06 -9.10
C ASP A 46 13.83 -8.87 -7.94
N ASN A 47 12.95 -9.52 -7.18
CA ASN A 47 13.33 -10.50 -6.16
C ASN A 47 14.25 -9.94 -5.05
N MET A 48 14.04 -8.71 -4.60
CA MET A 48 14.85 -8.08 -3.56
C MET A 48 14.36 -8.32 -2.14
N PHE A 49 13.05 -8.32 -1.92
CA PHE A 49 12.45 -8.28 -0.59
C PHE A 49 11.84 -9.63 -0.19
N SER A 50 11.98 -9.99 1.08
CA SER A 50 11.30 -11.15 1.65
C SER A 50 9.85 -10.84 2.04
N MET A 51 9.55 -9.58 2.34
CA MET A 51 8.23 -9.10 2.68
C MET A 51 8.01 -7.70 2.12
N VAL A 52 6.80 -7.47 1.61
CA VAL A 52 6.32 -6.15 1.20
C VAL A 52 5.00 -5.88 1.92
N VAL A 53 4.82 -4.67 2.43
CA VAL A 53 3.54 -4.17 2.93
C VAL A 53 3.01 -3.16 1.94
N PHE A 54 1.85 -3.43 1.36
CA PHE A 54 1.18 -2.57 0.40
C PHE A 54 -0.06 -1.94 1.03
N ASP A 55 0.03 -0.65 1.33
CA ASP A 55 -1.04 0.17 1.93
C ASP A 55 -1.34 1.36 1.01
N PRO A 56 -1.95 1.13 -0.17
CA PRO A 56 -2.26 2.20 -1.11
C PRO A 56 -3.40 3.09 -0.59
N PRO A 57 -3.58 4.28 -1.19
CA PRO A 57 -4.77 5.08 -0.95
C PRO A 57 -6.05 4.27 -1.20
N HIS A 58 -7.07 4.49 -0.37
CA HIS A 58 -8.38 3.81 -0.49
C HIS A 58 -9.55 4.79 -0.69
N LEU A 59 -9.26 6.10 -0.67
CA LEU A 59 -10.26 7.14 -0.83
C LEU A 59 -10.36 7.57 -2.30
N LEU A 60 -11.57 7.51 -2.86
CA LEU A 60 -11.89 7.95 -4.20
C LEU A 60 -12.67 9.29 -4.18
N LYS A 61 -13.67 9.37 -3.30
CA LYS A 61 -14.54 10.54 -3.13
C LYS A 61 -14.13 11.32 -1.89
N VAL A 62 -13.18 12.22 -2.04
CA VAL A 62 -12.72 13.10 -0.98
C VAL A 62 -12.22 14.41 -1.59
N GLY A 63 -12.48 15.54 -0.91
CA GLY A 63 -11.96 16.84 -1.34
C GLY A 63 -10.42 16.85 -1.33
N GLU A 64 -9.80 17.40 -2.36
CA GLU A 64 -8.34 17.45 -2.51
C GLU A 64 -7.64 18.17 -1.35
N LYS A 65 -8.30 19.18 -0.78
CA LYS A 65 -7.80 19.97 0.35
C LYS A 65 -8.16 19.36 1.71
N SER A 66 -8.91 18.26 1.74
CA SER A 66 -9.29 17.63 3.00
C SER A 66 -8.08 17.02 3.72
N TRP A 67 -8.10 17.02 5.05
CA TRP A 67 -7.05 16.39 5.84
C TRP A 67 -6.92 14.86 5.57
N LEU A 68 -8.02 14.22 5.17
CA LEU A 68 -8.03 12.81 4.80
C LEU A 68 -7.21 12.56 3.52
N ALA A 69 -7.42 13.41 2.48
CA ALA A 69 -6.64 13.33 1.25
C ALA A 69 -5.15 13.61 1.50
N LYS A 70 -4.86 14.61 2.33
CA LYS A 70 -3.48 14.94 2.72
C LYS A 70 -2.79 13.82 3.47
N LYS A 71 -3.49 13.16 4.39
CA LYS A 71 -2.93 12.10 5.23
C LYS A 71 -2.81 10.75 4.51
N TYR A 72 -3.83 10.34 3.78
CA TYR A 72 -3.93 8.99 3.19
C TYR A 72 -3.73 8.96 1.68
N GLY A 73 -3.72 10.11 1.01
CA GLY A 73 -3.77 10.19 -0.43
C GLY A 73 -5.17 9.93 -0.98
N LYS A 74 -5.28 9.98 -2.31
CA LYS A 74 -6.52 9.80 -3.03
C LYS A 74 -6.28 8.97 -4.28
N LEU A 75 -7.21 8.08 -4.60
CA LEU A 75 -7.25 7.35 -5.86
C LEU A 75 -7.88 8.21 -6.97
N SER A 76 -7.52 7.94 -8.21
CA SER A 76 -8.15 8.49 -9.41
C SER A 76 -9.17 7.50 -9.99
N ASP A 77 -9.84 7.90 -11.07
CA ASP A 77 -10.80 7.06 -11.79
C ASP A 77 -10.14 5.82 -12.43
N THR A 78 -8.81 5.85 -12.57
CA THR A 78 -8.00 4.71 -13.07
C THR A 78 -7.56 3.75 -11.96
N TRP A 79 -8.17 3.83 -10.79
CA TRP A 79 -7.78 3.04 -9.62
C TRP A 79 -7.67 1.52 -9.86
N PRO A 80 -8.53 0.88 -10.69
CA PRO A 80 -8.39 -0.56 -10.93
C PRO A 80 -7.07 -0.93 -11.60
N GLN A 81 -6.67 -0.15 -12.61
CA GLN A 81 -5.40 -0.34 -13.31
C GLN A 81 -4.21 0.03 -12.43
N ASP A 82 -4.33 1.10 -11.65
CA ASP A 82 -3.28 1.58 -10.76
C ASP A 82 -2.99 0.57 -9.65
N LEU A 83 -4.03 0.03 -9.00
CA LEU A 83 -3.89 -0.99 -7.97
C LEU A 83 -3.36 -2.31 -8.53
N LYS A 84 -3.82 -2.70 -9.74
CA LYS A 84 -3.27 -3.87 -10.42
C LYS A 84 -1.77 -3.71 -10.67
N GLN A 85 -1.36 -2.59 -11.23
CA GLN A 85 0.04 -2.30 -11.51
C GLN A 85 0.88 -2.28 -10.22
N GLY A 86 0.36 -1.66 -9.17
CA GLY A 86 1.03 -1.65 -7.86
C GLY A 86 1.17 -3.04 -7.25
N PHE A 87 0.14 -3.87 -7.34
CA PHE A 87 0.20 -5.26 -6.91
C PHE A 87 1.25 -6.05 -7.69
N ASP A 88 1.27 -5.92 -9.02
CA ASP A 88 2.23 -6.60 -9.89
C ASP A 88 3.68 -6.15 -9.56
N GLU A 89 3.90 -4.86 -9.31
CA GLU A 89 5.20 -4.33 -8.87
C GLU A 89 5.63 -4.88 -7.50
N CYS A 90 4.70 -4.94 -6.54
CA CYS A 90 4.98 -5.57 -5.24
C CYS A 90 5.41 -7.02 -5.39
N MET A 91 4.70 -7.78 -6.24
CA MET A 91 5.06 -9.17 -6.54
C MET A 91 6.40 -9.29 -7.29
N ARG A 92 6.70 -8.35 -8.18
CA ARG A 92 7.97 -8.32 -8.91
C ARG A 92 9.17 -8.20 -7.97
N VAL A 93 9.11 -7.26 -7.04
CA VAL A 93 10.22 -6.98 -6.10
C VAL A 93 10.32 -7.99 -4.96
N LEU A 94 9.30 -8.80 -4.73
CA LEU A 94 9.35 -9.91 -3.77
C LEU A 94 10.22 -11.06 -4.30
N LYS A 95 11.00 -11.65 -3.40
CA LYS A 95 11.67 -12.95 -3.64
C LYS A 95 10.64 -14.04 -3.83
N PRO A 96 10.98 -15.15 -4.53
CA PRO A 96 10.17 -16.36 -4.51
C PRO A 96 9.84 -16.77 -3.07
N CYS A 97 8.60 -17.18 -2.81
CA CYS A 97 8.04 -17.46 -1.47
C CYS A 97 7.99 -16.24 -0.52
N GLY A 98 8.26 -15.04 -1.02
CA GLY A 98 8.12 -13.80 -0.25
C GLY A 98 6.65 -13.48 0.01
N THR A 99 6.41 -12.74 1.08
CA THR A 99 5.08 -12.41 1.60
C THR A 99 4.68 -10.99 1.23
N LEU A 100 3.50 -10.82 0.65
CA LEU A 100 2.83 -9.52 0.49
C LEU A 100 1.74 -9.39 1.54
N ILE A 101 1.79 -8.34 2.34
CA ILE A 101 0.72 -7.92 3.25
C ILE A 101 0.02 -6.74 2.61
N PHE A 102 -1.25 -6.93 2.28
CA PHE A 102 -2.10 -5.91 1.67
C PHE A 102 -3.09 -5.38 2.70
N LYS A 103 -3.07 -4.07 2.92
CA LYS A 103 -4.03 -3.40 3.80
C LYS A 103 -5.03 -2.62 2.97
N TRP A 104 -6.31 -2.81 3.24
CA TRP A 104 -7.39 -2.13 2.53
C TRP A 104 -8.51 -1.72 3.47
N ASN A 105 -8.95 -0.47 3.35
CA ASN A 105 -10.20 0.00 3.96
C ASN A 105 -11.30 0.03 2.90
N GLU A 106 -12.37 -0.73 3.11
CA GLU A 106 -13.43 -0.93 2.11
C GLU A 106 -14.62 0.04 2.24
N GLN A 107 -14.44 1.15 2.95
CA GLN A 107 -15.51 2.11 3.16
C GLN A 107 -16.07 2.68 1.85
N GLN A 108 -15.24 2.95 0.85
CA GLN A 108 -15.65 3.48 -0.45
C GLN A 108 -15.63 2.44 -1.57
N ILE A 109 -14.66 1.54 -1.58
CA ILE A 109 -14.51 0.49 -2.58
C ILE A 109 -14.41 -0.85 -1.87
N LYS A 110 -15.32 -1.77 -2.17
CA LYS A 110 -15.33 -3.10 -1.56
C LYS A 110 -14.07 -3.89 -1.88
N LEU A 111 -13.56 -4.62 -0.90
CA LEU A 111 -12.39 -5.49 -1.08
C LEU A 111 -12.58 -6.46 -2.25
N SER A 112 -13.79 -7.01 -2.41
CA SER A 112 -14.12 -7.93 -3.52
C SER A 112 -13.87 -7.31 -4.90
N GLU A 113 -14.09 -6.01 -5.06
CA GLU A 113 -13.82 -5.31 -6.31
C GLU A 113 -12.31 -5.14 -6.53
N VAL A 114 -11.56 -4.83 -5.47
CA VAL A 114 -10.11 -4.70 -5.55
C VAL A 114 -9.44 -6.05 -5.87
N LEU A 115 -9.89 -7.12 -5.23
CA LEU A 115 -9.34 -8.47 -5.46
C LEU A 115 -9.53 -8.97 -6.90
N LYS A 116 -10.57 -8.50 -7.60
CA LYS A 116 -10.76 -8.80 -9.04
C LYS A 116 -9.65 -8.22 -9.91
N CYS A 117 -8.98 -7.16 -9.46
CA CYS A 117 -7.87 -6.53 -10.20
C CYS A 117 -6.55 -7.30 -10.07
N PHE A 118 -6.43 -8.15 -9.06
CA PHE A 118 -5.18 -8.85 -8.74
C PHE A 118 -5.07 -10.20 -9.43
N SER A 119 -3.86 -10.55 -9.86
CA SER A 119 -3.57 -11.80 -10.57
C SER A 119 -3.46 -13.03 -9.66
N SER A 120 -3.40 -12.83 -8.34
CA SER A 120 -3.27 -13.89 -7.35
C SER A 120 -4.41 -13.83 -6.32
N LYS A 121 -4.74 -14.97 -5.74
CA LYS A 121 -5.69 -15.05 -4.62
C LYS A 121 -4.94 -14.93 -3.29
N PRO A 122 -5.55 -14.29 -2.27
CA PRO A 122 -4.97 -14.26 -0.94
C PRO A 122 -4.94 -15.65 -0.30
N ILE A 123 -3.98 -15.86 0.59
CA ILE A 123 -3.87 -17.09 1.38
C ILE A 123 -4.80 -17.02 2.59
N PHE A 124 -4.75 -15.92 3.32
CA PHE A 124 -5.61 -15.64 4.47
C PHE A 124 -5.65 -14.14 4.75
N GLY A 125 -6.48 -13.75 5.70
CA GLY A 125 -6.57 -12.37 6.16
C GLY A 125 -7.55 -12.24 7.31
N ASN A 126 -7.67 -11.03 7.85
CA ASN A 126 -8.68 -10.68 8.82
C ASN A 126 -9.29 -9.31 8.52
N LYS A 127 -10.39 -9.03 9.18
CA LYS A 127 -11.11 -7.75 9.09
C LYS A 127 -11.37 -7.21 10.49
N LYS A 128 -11.11 -5.91 10.67
CA LYS A 128 -11.55 -5.16 11.84
C LYS A 128 -12.23 -3.88 11.37
N ALA A 129 -13.51 -3.71 11.71
CA ALA A 129 -14.38 -2.68 11.14
C ALA A 129 -14.34 -2.76 9.60
N ASP A 130 -13.99 -1.68 8.91
CA ASP A 130 -13.88 -1.64 7.44
C ASP A 130 -12.48 -1.94 6.92
N THR A 131 -11.52 -2.24 7.79
CA THR A 131 -10.13 -2.48 7.42
C THR A 131 -9.80 -3.96 7.36
N HIS A 132 -9.29 -4.37 6.21
CA HIS A 132 -8.78 -5.70 5.95
C HIS A 132 -7.26 -5.73 5.96
N TRP A 133 -6.71 -6.80 6.51
CA TRP A 133 -5.31 -7.19 6.37
C TRP A 133 -5.27 -8.54 5.67
N ILE A 134 -4.71 -8.55 4.48
CA ILE A 134 -4.76 -9.70 3.56
C ILE A 134 -3.33 -10.11 3.23
N VAL A 135 -3.09 -11.41 3.25
CA VAL A 135 -1.77 -11.99 3.00
C VAL A 135 -1.76 -12.75 1.69
N PHE A 136 -0.80 -12.40 0.85
CA PHE A 136 -0.45 -13.13 -0.37
C PHE A 136 0.98 -13.66 -0.26
N MET A 137 1.29 -14.65 -1.06
CA MET A 137 2.65 -15.17 -1.18
C MET A 137 3.01 -15.28 -2.66
N LYS A 138 4.21 -14.83 -3.01
CA LYS A 138 4.74 -15.02 -4.35
C LYS A 138 5.03 -16.51 -4.58
N VAL A 139 4.65 -17.01 -5.75
CA VAL A 139 4.95 -18.39 -6.15
C VAL A 139 6.46 -18.64 -6.08
N GLY A 140 6.85 -19.80 -5.57
CA GLY A 140 8.22 -20.26 -5.47
C GLY A 140 8.28 -21.77 -5.57
N ASP A 141 9.48 -22.29 -5.75
CA ASP A 141 9.74 -23.73 -5.91
C ASP A 141 9.82 -24.41 -4.55
N LEU A 142 8.66 -24.62 -3.90
CA LEU A 142 8.58 -25.35 -2.62
C LEU A 142 8.43 -26.86 -2.80
N LYS A 143 8.12 -27.30 -4.00
CA LYS A 143 7.88 -28.72 -4.33
C LYS A 143 8.57 -29.13 -5.61
#